data_c5407114e201909fdf0fd4cb902076e8
#
_entry.id   c5407114e201909fdf0fd4cb902076e8
#
_cell.length_a   1.000
_cell.length_b   1.000
_cell.length_c   1.000
_cell.angle_alpha   90.00
_cell.angle_beta   90.00
_cell.angle_gamma   90.00
#
_symmetry.space_group_name_H-M   'P 1'
#
loop_
_entity.id
_entity.type
_entity.pdbx_description
1 polymer ?
#
loop_
_entity_poly.entity_id
_entity_poly.type
_entity_poly.pdbx_seq_one_letter_code
_entity_poly.pdbx_strand_id
1 'polypeptide(L)'
;MSKNSNSTKHSLRGVRVLVGRAKHQAGVFIAELKKRGAQVVEISFIEIRKPRSFRPLDTALKHLQSYDWLILTSVNGVEAMWERLRKLRLNKQSIRHLKIAAIGPATRKAIEERGARVNIVPKEYVAESVVKSLRKQVNGKRVLLVRAKVARDVIPRELRRAGAQVDVIEAYETVVPTASRTRLRAALKTAKTRPNVITFTSSSTVKNFVSLLGSGKHSLRGRKRRSHLEGITMASIGPVTSATLRELHLGVDVEASQYTIPGLIKAIVTSTRPL
;
A
#
# COMPACT_ATOMS: atom_id res chain seq x y z
N MET A 1 -20.77 38.08 3.38
CA MET A 1 -19.75 37.08 3.83
C MET A 1 -19.61 35.99 2.80
N SER A 2 -18.91 36.18 1.68
CA SER A 2 -18.73 35.15 0.63
C SER A 2 -17.40 35.31 -0.14
N LYS A 3 -16.26 35.43 0.58
CA LYS A 3 -14.92 35.55 -0.07
C LYS A 3 -13.97 34.35 0.20
N ASN A 4 -14.35 33.36 1.04
CA ASN A 4 -13.42 32.30 1.46
C ASN A 4 -13.50 30.97 0.68
N SER A 5 -14.49 30.76 -0.19
CA SER A 5 -14.65 29.49 -0.90
C SER A 5 -13.81 29.36 -2.17
N ASN A 6 -13.38 30.48 -2.78
CA ASN A 6 -12.59 30.47 -4.01
C ASN A 6 -11.07 30.35 -3.77
N SER A 7 -10.57 30.76 -2.61
CA SER A 7 -9.14 30.71 -2.24
C SER A 7 -8.63 29.27 -2.07
N THR A 8 -9.49 28.32 -1.72
CA THR A 8 -9.11 26.91 -1.53
C THR A 8 -9.08 26.09 -2.83
N LYS A 9 -9.81 26.52 -3.87
CA LYS A 9 -9.93 25.76 -5.11
C LYS A 9 -8.65 25.76 -5.98
N HIS A 10 -7.77 26.76 -5.85
CA HIS A 10 -6.55 26.87 -6.67
C HIS A 10 -5.27 27.02 -5.82
N SER A 11 -5.29 26.51 -4.60
CA SER A 11 -4.22 26.64 -3.63
C SER A 11 -2.89 25.96 -4.02
N LEU A 12 -2.91 25.09 -5.04
CA LEU A 12 -1.73 24.39 -5.59
C LEU A 12 -1.46 24.78 -7.05
N ARG A 13 -1.96 25.93 -7.52
CA ARG A 13 -1.68 26.42 -8.90
C ARG A 13 -0.18 26.63 -9.09
N GLY A 14 0.36 26.05 -10.15
CA GLY A 14 1.80 26.10 -10.45
C GLY A 14 2.64 25.07 -9.70
N VAL A 15 2.05 24.36 -8.71
CA VAL A 15 2.76 23.31 -7.95
C VAL A 15 2.67 21.98 -8.69
N ARG A 16 3.84 21.39 -8.97
CA ARG A 16 3.96 20.05 -9.57
C ARG A 16 4.14 19.02 -8.45
N VAL A 17 3.17 18.11 -8.31
CA VAL A 17 3.14 17.09 -7.25
C VAL A 17 3.36 15.71 -7.85
N LEU A 18 4.41 15.00 -7.41
CA LEU A 18 4.64 13.61 -7.79
C LEU A 18 3.92 12.68 -6.82
N VAL A 19 3.07 11.81 -7.39
CA VAL A 19 2.31 10.78 -6.66
C VAL A 19 2.84 9.41 -7.01
N GLY A 20 3.41 8.71 -5.98
CA GLY A 20 4.09 7.41 -6.11
C GLY A 20 3.23 6.19 -5.80
N ARG A 21 1.91 6.34 -5.62
CA ARG A 21 1.01 5.23 -5.29
C ARG A 21 0.78 4.28 -6.47
N ALA A 22 0.37 3.04 -6.15
CA ALA A 22 -0.13 2.12 -7.17
C ALA A 22 -1.31 2.75 -7.93
N LYS A 23 -1.33 2.59 -9.25
CA LYS A 23 -2.28 3.27 -10.16
C LYS A 23 -3.75 3.15 -9.70
N HIS A 24 -4.18 1.95 -9.30
CA HIS A 24 -5.56 1.68 -8.85
C HIS A 24 -5.93 2.35 -7.51
N GLN A 25 -4.93 2.80 -6.73
CA GLN A 25 -5.13 3.45 -5.43
C GLN A 25 -4.90 4.98 -5.48
N ALA A 26 -4.43 5.50 -6.60
CA ALA A 26 -4.03 6.90 -6.73
C ALA A 26 -5.19 7.82 -7.16
N GLY A 27 -6.25 7.29 -7.75
CA GLY A 27 -7.29 8.05 -8.45
C GLY A 27 -7.91 9.18 -7.62
N VAL A 28 -8.41 8.89 -6.42
CA VAL A 28 -9.02 9.92 -5.54
C VAL A 28 -8.00 10.97 -5.12
N PHE A 29 -6.77 10.57 -4.79
CA PHE A 29 -5.71 11.48 -4.39
C PHE A 29 -5.33 12.44 -5.52
N ILE A 30 -5.18 11.89 -6.73
CA ILE A 30 -4.86 12.67 -7.94
C ILE A 30 -5.99 13.65 -8.27
N ALA A 31 -7.25 13.19 -8.22
CA ALA A 31 -8.41 14.03 -8.47
C ALA A 31 -8.47 15.23 -7.50
N GLU A 32 -8.24 14.98 -6.21
CA GLU A 32 -8.24 16.03 -5.19
C GLU A 32 -7.09 17.04 -5.33
N LEU A 33 -5.89 16.59 -5.74
CA LEU A 33 -4.77 17.48 -6.04
C LEU A 33 -5.07 18.36 -7.28
N LYS A 34 -5.59 17.74 -8.36
CA LYS A 34 -5.97 18.46 -9.59
C LYS A 34 -7.08 19.49 -9.34
N LYS A 35 -8.07 19.16 -8.51
CA LYS A 35 -9.14 20.07 -8.11
C LYS A 35 -8.61 21.33 -7.43
N ARG A 36 -7.43 21.25 -6.81
CA ARG A 36 -6.72 22.38 -6.18
C ARG A 36 -5.72 23.07 -7.10
N GLY A 37 -5.71 22.70 -8.37
CA GLY A 37 -4.88 23.33 -9.40
C GLY A 37 -3.47 22.74 -9.52
N ALA A 38 -3.13 21.65 -8.83
CA ALA A 38 -1.82 21.01 -8.95
C ALA A 38 -1.61 20.35 -10.31
N GLN A 39 -0.38 20.45 -10.82
CA GLN A 39 0.11 19.61 -11.91
C GLN A 39 0.56 18.27 -11.34
N VAL A 40 -0.17 17.19 -11.60
CA VAL A 40 0.16 15.87 -11.02
C VAL A 40 1.04 15.07 -11.96
N VAL A 41 2.20 14.64 -11.45
CA VAL A 41 3.11 13.68 -12.09
C VAL A 41 2.84 12.32 -11.46
N GLU A 42 2.19 11.44 -12.21
CA GLU A 42 1.87 10.10 -11.74
C GLU A 42 2.98 9.13 -12.15
N ILE A 43 3.74 8.62 -11.18
CA ILE A 43 4.76 7.58 -11.37
C ILE A 43 4.57 6.54 -10.29
N SER A 44 3.95 5.41 -10.62
CA SER A 44 3.76 4.33 -9.65
C SER A 44 5.10 3.78 -9.17
N PHE A 45 5.39 3.87 -7.89
CA PHE A 45 6.60 3.26 -7.30
C PHE A 45 6.40 1.78 -7.00
N ILE A 46 5.17 1.30 -7.14
CA ILE A 46 4.75 -0.06 -6.86
C ILE A 46 3.71 -0.50 -7.89
N GLU A 47 3.80 -1.74 -8.31
CA GLU A 47 2.82 -2.39 -9.16
C GLU A 47 2.39 -3.70 -8.50
N ILE A 48 1.09 -3.94 -8.47
CA ILE A 48 0.53 -5.21 -8.04
C ILE A 48 0.39 -6.06 -9.30
N ARG A 49 1.12 -7.16 -9.34
CA ARG A 49 1.09 -8.13 -10.44
C ARG A 49 0.38 -9.39 -10.02
N LYS A 50 -0.25 -10.02 -10.99
CA LYS A 50 -0.78 -11.38 -10.83
C LYS A 50 0.38 -12.35 -10.55
N PRO A 51 0.15 -13.42 -9.76
CA PRO A 51 1.14 -14.46 -9.58
C PRO A 51 1.44 -15.15 -10.92
N ARG A 52 2.56 -15.83 -11.02
CA ARG A 52 2.91 -16.60 -12.23
C ARG A 52 1.83 -17.60 -12.63
N SER A 53 1.15 -18.16 -11.64
CA SER A 53 0.03 -19.09 -11.83
C SER A 53 -0.98 -18.90 -10.71
N PHE A 54 -2.26 -18.92 -11.06
CA PHE A 54 -3.36 -18.97 -10.10
C PHE A 54 -3.71 -20.41 -9.66
N ARG A 55 -3.05 -21.43 -10.25
CA ARG A 55 -3.35 -22.84 -9.94
C ARG A 55 -3.34 -23.15 -8.44
N PRO A 56 -2.35 -22.70 -7.63
CA PRO A 56 -2.36 -22.94 -6.19
C PRO A 56 -3.59 -22.33 -5.49
N LEU A 57 -3.93 -21.08 -5.85
CA LEU A 57 -5.12 -20.42 -5.31
C LEU A 57 -6.40 -21.13 -5.75
N ASP A 58 -6.52 -21.47 -7.03
CA ASP A 58 -7.70 -22.16 -7.57
C ASP A 58 -7.90 -23.53 -6.93
N THR A 59 -6.82 -24.28 -6.70
CA THR A 59 -6.88 -25.58 -6.00
C THR A 59 -7.36 -25.38 -4.57
N ALA A 60 -6.81 -24.43 -3.82
CA ALA A 60 -7.24 -24.14 -2.46
C ALA A 60 -8.73 -23.70 -2.41
N LEU A 61 -9.16 -22.87 -3.37
CA LEU A 61 -10.55 -22.40 -3.45
C LEU A 61 -11.55 -23.53 -3.80
N LYS A 62 -11.16 -24.51 -4.59
CA LYS A 62 -12.00 -25.70 -4.88
C LYS A 62 -12.15 -26.61 -3.66
N HIS A 63 -11.20 -26.56 -2.73
CA HIS A 63 -11.19 -27.39 -1.52
C HIS A 63 -11.48 -26.58 -0.25
N LEU A 64 -12.22 -25.46 -0.34
CA LEU A 64 -12.51 -24.57 0.79
C LEU A 64 -13.15 -25.28 1.99
N GLN A 65 -13.95 -26.33 1.75
CA GLN A 65 -14.62 -27.12 2.79
C GLN A 65 -13.62 -27.82 3.74
N SER A 66 -12.37 -28.00 3.33
CA SER A 66 -11.34 -28.62 4.16
C SER A 66 -10.63 -27.63 5.12
N TYR A 67 -10.93 -26.34 5.04
CA TYR A 67 -10.33 -25.32 5.90
C TYR A 67 -11.30 -24.89 7.00
N ASP A 68 -10.75 -24.57 8.17
CA ASP A 68 -11.48 -23.98 9.31
C ASP A 68 -11.32 -22.45 9.32
N TRP A 69 -10.14 -21.97 8.90
CA TRP A 69 -9.78 -20.57 8.94
C TRP A 69 -9.30 -20.03 7.59
N LEU A 70 -9.69 -18.81 7.30
CA LEU A 70 -9.15 -17.99 6.21
C LEU A 70 -8.47 -16.75 6.79
N ILE A 71 -7.21 -16.53 6.47
CA ILE A 71 -6.46 -15.33 6.86
C ILE A 71 -6.14 -14.50 5.63
N LEU A 72 -6.54 -13.23 5.66
CA LEU A 72 -6.28 -12.26 4.61
C LEU A 72 -5.46 -11.10 5.15
N THR A 73 -4.27 -10.89 4.59
CA THR A 73 -3.30 -9.90 5.09
C THR A 73 -3.27 -8.60 4.30
N SER A 74 -4.18 -8.42 3.34
CA SER A 74 -4.25 -7.18 2.54
C SER A 74 -5.52 -7.09 1.71
N VAL A 75 -5.90 -5.89 1.33
CA VAL A 75 -6.98 -5.62 0.35
C VAL A 75 -6.68 -6.29 -1.00
N ASN A 76 -5.43 -6.24 -1.48
CA ASN A 76 -5.05 -6.89 -2.75
C ASN A 76 -5.26 -8.42 -2.71
N GLY A 77 -5.01 -9.04 -1.56
CA GLY A 77 -5.29 -10.48 -1.36
C GLY A 77 -6.79 -10.77 -1.40
N VAL A 78 -7.61 -9.90 -0.82
CA VAL A 78 -9.08 -9.98 -0.91
C VAL A 78 -9.51 -9.87 -2.37
N GLU A 79 -9.05 -8.86 -3.10
CA GLU A 79 -9.39 -8.64 -4.51
C GLU A 79 -9.03 -9.86 -5.37
N ALA A 80 -7.79 -10.35 -5.24
CA ALA A 80 -7.31 -11.51 -5.99
C ALA A 80 -8.16 -12.77 -5.70
N MET A 81 -8.44 -13.05 -4.41
CA MET A 81 -9.23 -14.19 -4.00
C MET A 81 -10.67 -14.10 -4.56
N TRP A 82 -11.35 -12.96 -4.42
CA TRP A 82 -12.73 -12.81 -4.90
C TRP A 82 -12.83 -12.81 -6.42
N GLU A 83 -11.83 -12.28 -7.14
CA GLU A 83 -11.74 -12.43 -8.59
C GLU A 83 -11.69 -13.92 -8.99
N ARG A 84 -10.92 -14.75 -8.27
CA ARG A 84 -10.81 -16.18 -8.55
C ARG A 84 -12.06 -16.94 -8.17
N LEU A 85 -12.68 -16.65 -7.01
CA LEU A 85 -13.97 -17.24 -6.62
C LEU A 85 -15.02 -17.05 -7.73
N ARG A 86 -15.15 -15.82 -8.24
CA ARG A 86 -16.06 -15.49 -9.34
C ARG A 86 -15.73 -16.27 -10.61
N LYS A 87 -14.44 -16.35 -11.01
CA LYS A 87 -14.02 -17.12 -12.18
C LYS A 87 -14.28 -18.62 -12.06
N LEU A 88 -14.19 -19.15 -10.85
CA LEU A 88 -14.49 -20.55 -10.55
C LEU A 88 -15.99 -20.81 -10.32
N ARG A 89 -16.83 -19.79 -10.48
CA ARG A 89 -18.27 -19.83 -10.19
C ARG A 89 -18.61 -20.23 -8.74
N LEU A 90 -17.67 -19.98 -7.82
CA LEU A 90 -17.86 -20.09 -6.39
C LEU A 90 -18.41 -18.77 -5.84
N ASN A 91 -19.28 -18.87 -4.84
CA ASN A 91 -19.95 -17.70 -4.27
C ASN A 91 -19.66 -17.58 -2.76
N LYS A 92 -20.30 -16.62 -2.09
CA LYS A 92 -20.15 -16.39 -0.65
C LYS A 92 -20.57 -17.59 0.22
N GLN A 93 -21.41 -18.47 -0.28
CA GLN A 93 -21.81 -19.69 0.45
C GLN A 93 -20.63 -20.63 0.64
N SER A 94 -19.70 -20.69 -0.34
CA SER A 94 -18.52 -21.55 -0.30
C SER A 94 -17.54 -21.17 0.82
N ILE A 95 -17.62 -19.94 1.38
CA ILE A 95 -16.76 -19.46 2.47
C ILE A 95 -17.52 -19.24 3.79
N ARG A 96 -18.83 -19.53 3.85
CA ARG A 96 -19.68 -19.20 4.99
C ARG A 96 -19.28 -19.94 6.27
N HIS A 97 -18.76 -21.17 6.15
CA HIS A 97 -18.31 -22.01 7.27
C HIS A 97 -16.97 -21.55 7.85
N LEU A 98 -16.17 -20.79 7.08
CA LEU A 98 -14.84 -20.34 7.48
C LEU A 98 -14.91 -19.26 8.55
N LYS A 99 -14.07 -19.38 9.58
CA LYS A 99 -13.72 -18.25 10.42
C LYS A 99 -12.70 -17.39 9.66
N ILE A 100 -12.93 -16.09 9.61
CA ILE A 100 -12.09 -15.17 8.81
C ILE A 100 -11.34 -14.21 9.72
N ALA A 101 -10.02 -14.12 9.53
CA ALA A 101 -9.15 -13.14 10.16
C ALA A 101 -8.61 -12.16 9.12
N ALA A 102 -8.77 -10.87 9.39
CA ALA A 102 -8.20 -9.79 8.61
C ALA A 102 -7.08 -9.09 9.38
N ILE A 103 -5.97 -8.75 8.71
CA ILE A 103 -4.85 -8.09 9.39
C ILE A 103 -5.20 -6.70 9.95
N GLY A 104 -6.17 -6.02 9.36
CA GLY A 104 -6.54 -4.66 9.77
C GLY A 104 -7.86 -4.17 9.16
N PRO A 105 -8.30 -2.94 9.53
CA PRO A 105 -9.62 -2.41 9.21
C PRO A 105 -9.91 -2.31 7.71
N ALA A 106 -8.92 -1.89 6.90
CA ALA A 106 -9.11 -1.79 5.45
C ALA A 106 -9.36 -3.15 4.80
N THR A 107 -8.65 -4.20 5.27
CA THR A 107 -8.85 -5.58 4.79
C THR A 107 -10.20 -6.11 5.27
N ARG A 108 -10.58 -5.84 6.52
CA ARG A 108 -11.91 -6.17 7.05
C ARG A 108 -13.01 -5.55 6.20
N LYS A 109 -12.96 -4.23 5.97
CA LYS A 109 -13.93 -3.51 5.13
C LYS A 109 -14.06 -4.15 3.75
N ALA A 110 -12.94 -4.43 3.09
CA ALA A 110 -12.93 -5.06 1.77
C ALA A 110 -13.58 -6.46 1.74
N ILE A 111 -13.48 -7.23 2.82
CA ILE A 111 -14.12 -8.52 2.98
C ILE A 111 -15.63 -8.36 3.20
N GLU A 112 -16.01 -7.46 4.12
CA GLU A 112 -17.41 -7.23 4.50
C GLU A 112 -18.24 -6.63 3.35
N GLU A 113 -17.65 -5.74 2.54
CA GLU A 113 -18.28 -5.21 1.31
C GLU A 113 -18.58 -6.32 0.28
N ARG A 114 -17.96 -7.48 0.40
CA ARG A 114 -18.21 -8.67 -0.44
C ARG A 114 -19.12 -9.69 0.23
N GLY A 115 -19.74 -9.31 1.33
CA GLY A 115 -20.77 -10.09 2.03
C GLY A 115 -20.24 -11.21 2.91
N ALA A 116 -18.95 -11.21 3.28
CA ALA A 116 -18.39 -12.16 4.23
C ALA A 116 -18.15 -11.51 5.60
N ARG A 117 -18.36 -12.26 6.69
CA ARG A 117 -18.16 -11.78 8.05
C ARG A 117 -16.72 -12.00 8.51
N VAL A 118 -16.08 -10.97 9.06
CA VAL A 118 -14.76 -11.08 9.68
C VAL A 118 -14.90 -11.35 11.17
N ASN A 119 -14.27 -12.42 11.66
CA ASN A 119 -14.32 -12.85 13.07
C ASN A 119 -13.23 -12.19 13.91
N ILE A 120 -12.03 -11.95 13.31
CA ILE A 120 -10.88 -11.39 14.03
C ILE A 120 -10.22 -10.28 13.22
N VAL A 121 -10.03 -9.14 13.90
CA VAL A 121 -9.11 -8.09 13.50
C VAL A 121 -8.25 -7.78 14.72
N PRO A 122 -6.93 -7.90 14.67
CA PRO A 122 -6.07 -7.63 15.81
C PRO A 122 -6.07 -6.13 16.16
N LYS A 123 -5.70 -5.78 17.40
CA LYS A 123 -5.58 -4.37 17.84
C LYS A 123 -4.47 -3.63 17.10
N GLU A 124 -3.36 -4.30 16.84
CA GLU A 124 -2.23 -3.81 16.05
C GLU A 124 -2.19 -4.57 14.70
N TYR A 125 -2.00 -3.85 13.61
CA TYR A 125 -2.16 -4.40 12.25
C TYR A 125 -0.84 -5.00 11.74
N VAL A 126 -0.24 -5.88 12.55
CA VAL A 126 1.01 -6.59 12.28
C VAL A 126 0.84 -8.10 12.38
N ALA A 127 1.76 -8.84 11.77
CA ALA A 127 1.70 -10.30 11.72
C ALA A 127 1.70 -10.94 13.12
N GLU A 128 2.48 -10.39 14.03
CA GLU A 128 2.62 -10.83 15.41
C GLU A 128 1.29 -10.77 16.17
N SER A 129 0.52 -9.72 15.96
CA SER A 129 -0.79 -9.53 16.61
C SER A 129 -1.87 -10.42 16.00
N VAL A 130 -1.79 -10.75 14.70
CA VAL A 130 -2.63 -11.79 14.09
C VAL A 130 -2.37 -13.14 14.75
N VAL A 131 -1.09 -13.53 14.92
CA VAL A 131 -0.69 -14.75 15.60
C VAL A 131 -1.22 -14.76 17.04
N LYS A 132 -0.99 -13.69 17.81
CA LYS A 132 -1.47 -13.57 19.20
C LYS A 132 -2.98 -13.81 19.31
N SER A 133 -3.76 -13.30 18.35
CA SER A 133 -5.23 -13.43 18.35
C SER A 133 -5.71 -14.82 17.97
N LEU A 134 -4.91 -15.59 17.22
CA LEU A 134 -5.34 -16.87 16.65
C LEU A 134 -4.74 -18.10 17.34
N ARG A 135 -3.52 -18.02 17.93
CA ARG A 135 -2.75 -19.19 18.37
C ARG A 135 -3.50 -20.17 19.29
N LYS A 136 -4.43 -19.66 20.12
CA LYS A 136 -5.25 -20.49 21.03
C LYS A 136 -6.43 -21.19 20.34
N GLN A 137 -6.72 -20.86 19.08
CA GLN A 137 -7.92 -21.29 18.36
C GLN A 137 -7.61 -22.17 17.14
N VAL A 138 -6.32 -22.40 16.83
CA VAL A 138 -5.90 -23.04 15.59
C VAL A 138 -5.25 -24.41 15.78
N ASN A 139 -5.13 -24.91 17.02
CA ASN A 139 -4.61 -26.25 17.26
C ASN A 139 -5.49 -27.30 16.57
N GLY A 140 -4.88 -28.18 15.77
CA GLY A 140 -5.57 -29.18 14.96
C GLY A 140 -6.39 -28.63 13.80
N LYS A 141 -6.34 -27.29 13.54
CA LYS A 141 -7.13 -26.60 12.52
C LYS A 141 -6.37 -26.43 11.20
N ARG A 142 -7.11 -26.45 10.11
CA ARG A 142 -6.57 -26.17 8.78
C ARG A 142 -6.81 -24.70 8.40
N VAL A 143 -5.73 -24.00 8.07
CA VAL A 143 -5.71 -22.55 7.86
C VAL A 143 -5.29 -22.25 6.43
N LEU A 144 -6.11 -21.52 5.70
CA LEU A 144 -5.76 -20.93 4.40
C LEU A 144 -5.25 -19.50 4.61
N LEU A 145 -3.98 -19.27 4.37
CA LEU A 145 -3.36 -17.94 4.41
C LEU A 145 -3.15 -17.38 3.00
N VAL A 146 -3.92 -16.35 2.63
CA VAL A 146 -3.81 -15.66 1.33
C VAL A 146 -3.04 -14.36 1.51
N ARG A 147 -1.88 -14.25 0.85
CA ARG A 147 -0.95 -13.12 1.05
C ARG A 147 -0.20 -12.70 -0.22
N ALA A 148 0.60 -11.65 -0.12
CA ALA A 148 1.59 -11.30 -1.12
C ALA A 148 2.70 -12.37 -1.18
N LYS A 149 3.33 -12.54 -2.36
CA LYS A 149 4.50 -13.40 -2.54
C LYS A 149 5.65 -13.00 -1.61
N VAL A 150 5.95 -11.70 -1.54
CA VAL A 150 6.97 -11.17 -0.63
C VAL A 150 6.30 -10.74 0.67
N ALA A 151 6.34 -11.60 1.67
CA ALA A 151 5.83 -11.35 3.02
C ALA A 151 6.66 -12.11 4.05
N ARG A 152 6.71 -11.60 5.29
CA ARG A 152 7.42 -12.29 6.40
C ARG A 152 6.71 -13.59 6.78
N ASP A 153 7.46 -14.65 7.08
CA ASP A 153 6.91 -15.96 7.43
C ASP A 153 6.48 -16.10 8.91
N VAL A 154 6.21 -14.97 9.57
CA VAL A 154 5.79 -14.96 10.98
C VAL A 154 4.48 -15.71 11.17
N ILE A 155 3.44 -15.37 10.42
CA ILE A 155 2.11 -15.99 10.58
C ILE A 155 2.17 -17.51 10.35
N PRO A 156 2.63 -18.03 9.20
CA PRO A 156 2.59 -19.47 8.98
C PRO A 156 3.50 -20.25 9.93
N ARG A 157 4.68 -19.71 10.26
CA ARG A 157 5.60 -20.36 11.19
C ARG A 157 5.01 -20.50 12.59
N GLU A 158 4.49 -19.40 13.14
CA GLU A 158 3.99 -19.40 14.53
C GLU A 158 2.65 -20.15 14.67
N LEU A 159 1.78 -20.11 13.64
CA LEU A 159 0.54 -20.90 13.69
C LEU A 159 0.80 -22.39 13.53
N ARG A 160 1.79 -22.82 12.72
CA ARG A 160 2.24 -24.21 12.67
C ARG A 160 2.81 -24.67 14.01
N ARG A 161 3.59 -23.84 14.71
CA ARG A 161 4.06 -24.10 16.08
C ARG A 161 2.91 -24.24 17.08
N ALA A 162 1.79 -23.58 16.82
CA ALA A 162 0.57 -23.69 17.62
C ALA A 162 -0.32 -24.88 17.21
N GLY A 163 0.18 -25.81 16.39
CA GLY A 163 -0.53 -27.04 15.98
C GLY A 163 -1.45 -26.89 14.76
N ALA A 164 -1.40 -25.77 14.02
CA ALA A 164 -2.19 -25.60 12.81
C ALA A 164 -1.54 -26.22 11.57
N GLN A 165 -2.36 -26.72 10.64
CA GLN A 165 -1.95 -27.01 9.27
C GLN A 165 -2.16 -25.74 8.43
N VAL A 166 -1.09 -25.09 7.94
CA VAL A 166 -1.18 -23.81 7.26
C VAL A 166 -0.77 -23.94 5.80
N ASP A 167 -1.75 -23.74 4.91
CA ASP A 167 -1.53 -23.60 3.48
C ASP A 167 -1.33 -22.11 3.14
N VAL A 168 -0.18 -21.77 2.57
CA VAL A 168 0.20 -20.40 2.21
C VAL A 168 0.01 -20.22 0.72
N ILE A 169 -0.86 -19.28 0.34
CA ILE A 169 -1.15 -18.98 -1.05
C ILE A 169 -0.69 -17.56 -1.39
N GLU A 170 0.23 -17.47 -2.34
CA GLU A 170 0.69 -16.23 -2.92
C GLU A 170 -0.33 -15.75 -3.98
N ALA A 171 -1.19 -14.81 -3.60
CA ALA A 171 -2.27 -14.34 -4.47
C ALA A 171 -1.85 -13.22 -5.42
N TYR A 172 -0.77 -12.52 -5.11
CA TYR A 172 -0.24 -11.43 -5.93
C TYR A 172 1.24 -11.17 -5.62
N GLU A 173 1.90 -10.47 -6.55
CA GLU A 173 3.26 -9.97 -6.36
C GLU A 173 3.25 -8.44 -6.27
N THR A 174 4.09 -7.91 -5.40
CA THR A 174 4.38 -6.48 -5.34
C THR A 174 5.74 -6.25 -5.97
N VAL A 175 5.80 -5.49 -7.05
CA VAL A 175 7.03 -5.21 -7.78
C VAL A 175 7.26 -3.72 -7.96
N VAL A 176 8.53 -3.34 -8.15
CA VAL A 176 8.91 -1.99 -8.55
C VAL A 176 8.93 -1.96 -10.08
N PRO A 177 8.06 -1.16 -10.74
CA PRO A 177 7.96 -1.19 -12.20
C PRO A 177 9.23 -0.64 -12.85
N THR A 178 9.81 -1.38 -13.80
CA THR A 178 11.04 -0.94 -14.51
C THR A 178 10.82 0.37 -15.27
N ALA A 179 9.68 0.52 -15.93
CA ALA A 179 9.31 1.75 -16.65
C ALA A 179 9.24 2.99 -15.72
N SER A 180 8.88 2.80 -14.46
CA SER A 180 8.84 3.89 -13.47
C SER A 180 10.23 4.44 -13.16
N ARG A 181 11.28 3.65 -13.26
CA ARG A 181 12.66 4.12 -13.09
C ARG A 181 13.04 5.16 -14.16
N THR A 182 12.76 4.85 -15.43
CA THR A 182 13.03 5.75 -16.55
C THR A 182 12.20 7.03 -16.42
N ARG A 183 10.91 6.89 -16.10
CA ARG A 183 10.01 8.05 -15.91
C ARG A 183 10.43 8.93 -14.73
N LEU A 184 10.83 8.32 -13.60
CA LEU A 184 11.30 9.08 -12.43
C LEU A 184 12.59 9.83 -12.73
N ARG A 185 13.55 9.20 -13.41
CA ARG A 185 14.80 9.86 -13.84
C ARG A 185 14.51 11.02 -14.77
N ALA A 186 13.63 10.86 -15.75
CA ALA A 186 13.22 11.93 -16.67
C ALA A 186 12.53 13.08 -15.90
N ALA A 187 11.65 12.79 -14.97
CA ALA A 187 10.99 13.80 -14.15
C ALA A 187 11.95 14.60 -13.27
N LEU A 188 13.04 13.98 -12.80
CA LEU A 188 14.03 14.66 -11.94
C LEU A 188 15.15 15.35 -12.72
N LYS A 189 15.24 15.16 -14.06
CA LYS A 189 16.40 15.57 -14.86
C LYS A 189 16.53 17.09 -15.01
N THR A 190 15.43 17.81 -15.22
CA THR A 190 15.44 19.24 -15.54
C THR A 190 14.52 20.02 -14.60
N ALA A 191 14.82 21.30 -14.36
CA ALA A 191 13.96 22.19 -13.58
C ALA A 191 12.52 22.24 -14.14
N LYS A 192 12.37 22.20 -15.48
CA LYS A 192 11.07 22.25 -16.17
C LYS A 192 10.20 21.02 -15.87
N THR A 193 10.79 19.83 -15.64
CA THR A 193 10.07 18.56 -15.38
C THR A 193 10.04 18.19 -13.91
N ARG A 194 10.92 18.76 -13.11
CA ARG A 194 11.11 18.42 -11.69
C ARG A 194 9.84 18.72 -10.88
N PRO A 195 9.38 17.77 -10.04
CA PRO A 195 8.28 18.05 -9.12
C PRO A 195 8.72 19.04 -8.04
N ASN A 196 7.80 19.86 -7.56
CA ASN A 196 7.99 20.69 -6.38
C ASN A 196 7.81 19.87 -5.10
N VAL A 197 6.89 18.89 -5.16
CA VAL A 197 6.54 18.03 -4.02
C VAL A 197 6.55 16.57 -4.44
N ILE A 198 7.16 15.70 -3.63
CA ILE A 198 7.02 14.24 -3.74
C ILE A 198 6.25 13.72 -2.52
N THR A 199 5.20 12.93 -2.77
CA THR A 199 4.32 12.43 -1.72
C THR A 199 4.61 10.99 -1.35
N PHE A 200 4.64 10.70 -0.05
CA PHE A 200 4.84 9.37 0.51
C PHE A 200 3.69 8.99 1.42
N THR A 201 2.96 7.93 1.05
CA THR A 201 1.75 7.48 1.76
C THR A 201 1.97 6.19 2.54
N SER A 202 3.19 5.67 2.59
CA SER A 202 3.59 4.51 3.38
C SER A 202 5.12 4.33 3.37
N SER A 203 5.66 3.60 4.33
CA SER A 203 7.08 3.19 4.36
C SER A 203 7.50 2.42 3.10
N SER A 204 6.62 1.58 2.53
CA SER A 204 6.91 0.86 1.30
C SER A 204 7.04 1.81 0.10
N THR A 205 6.26 2.88 0.04
CA THR A 205 6.40 3.92 -1.00
C THR A 205 7.77 4.57 -0.95
N VAL A 206 8.29 4.87 0.26
CA VAL A 206 9.64 5.42 0.46
C VAL A 206 10.71 4.45 -0.03
N LYS A 207 10.65 3.19 0.45
CA LYS A 207 11.63 2.14 0.07
C LYS A 207 11.67 1.92 -1.44
N ASN A 208 10.50 1.89 -2.08
CA ASN A 208 10.38 1.71 -3.53
C ASN A 208 10.89 2.93 -4.31
N PHE A 209 10.62 4.14 -3.84
CA PHE A 209 11.20 5.36 -4.42
C PHE A 209 12.73 5.30 -4.42
N VAL A 210 13.34 4.96 -3.28
CA VAL A 210 14.79 4.79 -3.16
C VAL A 210 15.32 3.70 -4.09
N SER A 211 14.61 2.58 -4.21
CA SER A 211 14.94 1.51 -5.15
C SER A 211 14.89 1.96 -6.62
N LEU A 212 13.91 2.80 -6.99
CA LEU A 212 13.79 3.38 -8.33
C LEU A 212 14.92 4.36 -8.66
N LEU A 213 15.42 5.12 -7.68
CA LEU A 213 16.59 5.99 -7.85
C LEU A 213 17.87 5.19 -8.15
N GLY A 214 17.90 3.91 -7.80
CA GLY A 214 18.92 2.94 -8.20
C GLY A 214 19.89 2.51 -7.10
N SER A 215 20.33 1.24 -7.19
CA SER A 215 21.32 0.60 -6.31
C SER A 215 22.59 0.13 -7.06
N GLY A 216 22.81 0.54 -8.32
CA GLY A 216 23.95 0.14 -9.14
C GLY A 216 25.09 1.13 -9.20
N LYS A 217 26.11 0.91 -10.07
CA LYS A 217 27.25 1.83 -10.34
C LYS A 217 26.83 3.27 -10.69
N HIS A 218 25.56 3.48 -11.11
CA HIS A 218 24.92 4.78 -11.31
C HIS A 218 23.96 5.13 -10.14
N SER A 219 24.14 4.51 -8.99
CA SER A 219 23.38 4.80 -7.78
C SER A 219 23.64 6.24 -7.34
N LEU A 220 22.57 7.00 -7.16
CA LEU A 220 22.62 8.31 -6.50
C LEU A 220 22.88 8.11 -4.99
N ARG A 221 24.01 7.48 -4.61
CA ARG A 221 24.44 7.37 -3.21
C ARG A 221 25.11 8.68 -2.76
N GLY A 222 24.83 9.12 -1.55
CA GLY A 222 25.50 10.25 -0.93
C GLY A 222 25.19 11.61 -1.56
N ARG A 223 26.22 12.42 -1.81
CA ARG A 223 26.13 13.83 -2.26
C ARG A 223 25.34 14.00 -3.58
N LYS A 224 25.49 13.08 -4.56
CA LYS A 224 24.76 13.14 -5.86
C LYS A 224 23.25 12.89 -5.71
N ARG A 225 22.82 12.10 -4.73
CA ARG A 225 21.40 11.88 -4.44
C ARG A 225 20.74 13.17 -3.94
N ARG A 226 21.43 13.90 -3.06
CA ARG A 226 20.93 15.16 -2.51
C ARG A 226 20.75 16.21 -3.58
N SER A 227 21.71 16.38 -4.50
CA SER A 227 21.63 17.40 -5.55
C SER A 227 20.45 17.21 -6.52
N HIS A 228 20.02 15.94 -6.78
CA HIS A 228 18.87 15.69 -7.65
C HIS A 228 17.52 15.91 -6.94
N LEU A 229 17.50 15.91 -5.61
CA LEU A 229 16.31 16.11 -4.79
C LEU A 229 16.29 17.47 -4.10
N GLU A 230 17.32 18.28 -4.30
CA GLU A 230 17.43 19.63 -3.76
C GLU A 230 16.30 20.51 -4.25
N GLY A 231 15.66 21.24 -3.34
CA GLY A 231 14.51 22.10 -3.65
C GLY A 231 13.19 21.33 -3.87
N ILE A 232 13.15 20.00 -3.63
CA ILE A 232 11.93 19.20 -3.71
C ILE A 232 11.41 18.94 -2.29
N THR A 233 10.20 19.34 -2.01
CA THR A 233 9.51 19.07 -0.74
C THR A 233 9.15 17.60 -0.60
N MET A 234 9.63 16.93 0.45
CA MET A 234 9.27 15.55 0.79
C MET A 234 8.06 15.55 1.74
N ALA A 235 6.89 15.17 1.23
CA ALA A 235 5.64 15.19 1.98
C ALA A 235 5.24 13.78 2.43
N SER A 236 5.15 13.58 3.75
CA SER A 236 4.84 12.32 4.43
C SER A 236 3.42 12.32 4.98
N ILE A 237 2.74 11.17 4.87
CA ILE A 237 1.40 10.98 5.43
C ILE A 237 1.38 10.86 6.95
N GLY A 238 2.52 10.62 7.59
CA GLY A 238 2.58 10.48 9.05
C GLY A 238 3.88 9.87 9.57
N PRO A 239 4.01 9.72 10.89
CA PRO A 239 5.29 9.49 11.59
C PRO A 239 6.01 8.21 11.18
N VAL A 240 5.29 7.10 10.92
CA VAL A 240 5.91 5.83 10.48
C VAL A 240 6.57 5.98 9.11
N THR A 241 5.94 6.73 8.20
CA THR A 241 6.49 7.02 6.87
C THR A 241 7.66 8.00 6.97
N SER A 242 7.56 9.00 7.84
CA SER A 242 8.62 9.97 8.14
C SER A 242 9.85 9.31 8.75
N ALA A 243 9.68 8.38 9.68
CA ALA A 243 10.78 7.59 10.23
C ALA A 243 11.54 6.85 9.10
N THR A 244 10.81 6.21 8.18
CA THR A 244 11.43 5.52 7.04
C THR A 244 12.16 6.47 6.09
N LEU A 245 11.65 7.69 5.87
CA LEU A 245 12.37 8.72 5.11
C LEU A 245 13.71 9.05 5.75
N ARG A 246 13.72 9.32 7.08
CA ARG A 246 14.94 9.64 7.85
C ARG A 246 15.93 8.47 7.87
N GLU A 247 15.45 7.23 8.09
CA GLU A 247 16.28 6.00 8.03
C GLU A 247 16.99 5.84 6.67
N LEU A 248 16.35 6.27 5.59
CA LEU A 248 16.90 6.21 4.24
C LEU A 248 17.60 7.50 3.82
N HIS A 249 17.92 8.38 4.79
CA HIS A 249 18.62 9.65 4.60
C HIS A 249 17.90 10.62 3.64
N LEU A 250 16.58 10.61 3.65
CA LEU A 250 15.73 11.60 2.98
C LEU A 250 15.17 12.58 4.02
N GLY A 251 15.04 13.85 3.61
CA GLY A 251 14.39 14.87 4.42
C GLY A 251 12.90 14.58 4.63
N VAL A 252 12.31 15.22 5.62
CA VAL A 252 10.87 15.30 5.81
C VAL A 252 10.54 16.78 5.97
N ASP A 253 10.01 17.39 4.93
CA ASP A 253 9.71 18.83 4.92
C ASP A 253 8.27 19.07 5.36
N VAL A 254 7.38 18.11 5.08
CA VAL A 254 5.96 18.15 5.41
C VAL A 254 5.52 16.81 5.98
N GLU A 255 4.93 16.83 7.17
CA GLU A 255 4.25 15.67 7.76
C GLU A 255 2.79 16.03 8.04
N ALA A 256 1.85 15.18 7.62
CA ALA A 256 0.45 15.38 7.89
C ALA A 256 0.14 15.15 9.38
N SER A 257 -0.63 16.05 9.99
CA SER A 257 -1.14 15.91 11.36
C SER A 257 -2.28 14.87 11.46
N GLN A 258 -3.01 14.68 10.37
CA GLN A 258 -3.99 13.62 10.20
C GLN A 258 -3.46 12.64 9.16
N TYR A 259 -3.27 11.37 9.53
CA TYR A 259 -2.61 10.34 8.73
C TYR A 259 -3.51 9.77 7.62
N THR A 260 -4.13 10.68 6.88
CA THR A 260 -5.08 10.41 5.79
C THR A 260 -4.68 11.17 4.53
N ILE A 261 -5.23 10.77 3.38
CA ILE A 261 -5.01 11.50 2.12
C ILE A 261 -5.50 12.96 2.21
N PRO A 262 -6.69 13.27 2.74
CA PRO A 262 -7.09 14.66 2.96
C PRO A 262 -6.13 15.43 3.89
N GLY A 263 -5.64 14.81 4.95
CA GLY A 263 -4.66 15.41 5.87
C GLY A 263 -3.34 15.72 5.18
N LEU A 264 -2.82 14.82 4.34
CA LEU A 264 -1.60 15.05 3.56
C LEU A 264 -1.78 16.21 2.56
N ILE A 265 -2.92 16.27 1.87
CA ILE A 265 -3.22 17.38 0.96
C ILE A 265 -3.26 18.71 1.71
N LYS A 266 -3.93 18.73 2.88
CA LYS A 266 -4.00 19.94 3.73
C LYS A 266 -2.59 20.39 4.12
N ALA A 267 -1.73 19.48 4.57
CA ALA A 267 -0.36 19.79 4.97
C ALA A 267 0.46 20.37 3.79
N ILE A 268 0.35 19.78 2.58
CA ILE A 268 1.01 20.30 1.36
C ILE A 268 0.50 21.71 1.04
N VAL A 269 -0.81 21.94 1.07
CA VAL A 269 -1.39 23.27 0.79
C VAL A 269 -0.86 24.32 1.77
N THR A 270 -0.73 23.97 3.05
CA THR A 270 -0.22 24.88 4.07
C THR A 270 1.25 25.21 3.85
N SER A 271 2.08 24.21 3.46
CA SER A 271 3.53 24.40 3.26
C SER A 271 3.88 25.12 1.95
N THR A 272 3.00 25.10 0.96
CA THR A 272 3.24 25.73 -0.36
C THR A 272 2.65 27.14 -0.49
N ARG A 273 1.97 27.65 0.55
CA ARG A 273 1.55 29.05 0.56
C ARG A 273 2.81 29.95 0.72
N PRO A 274 3.01 30.95 -0.15
CA PRO A 274 3.99 31.99 0.19
C PRO A 274 3.55 32.66 1.50
N LEU A 275 4.52 32.95 2.37
CA LEU A 275 4.37 33.73 3.60
C LEU A 275 3.87 35.13 3.28
#